data_f94fdcb20b7d87c6d7934aff77b7d1e5
#
_entry.id   f94fdcb20b7d87c6d7934aff77b7d1e5
#
_cell.length_a   1.000
_cell.length_b   1.000
_cell.length_c   1.000
_cell.angle_alpha   90.00
_cell.angle_beta   90.00
_cell.angle_gamma   90.00
#
_symmetry.space_group_name_H-M   'P 1'
#
loop_
_entity.id
_entity.type
_entity.pdbx_description
1 polymer ?
#
loop_
_entity_poly.entity_id
_entity_poly.type
_entity_poly.pdbx_seq_one_letter_code
_entity_poly.pdbx_strand_id
1 'polypeptide(L)'
;MGFLLSAFDKPAKLTAEIITAEIKDIIFRIYSPFLILSALSMCLSKMIVNYKIYIYYVERFIKMSQTTLDIKEPGLNVLPPGVERHVVNAGGLTGLQIFPDDEIEIINEEGNQICEIICFDKDGKSELGILNQKENCKKSFIKELLKGKDESSLITNLQLKKRNLDINKSKSSILFDEQTPSGEKIKIKSKDKCYVIFAAPQNNMLVSEQNPSSDLTLFIKRYKIVNDKELSIIPDPIYEPNYEENIERQTAISFEVKEGDFIQVISPAGRQCSDFVAFDTKKLDKKVEKGLDWQTTRTFMGNTFPGPGLFSKFYDTDHEPLVEVIRDTVGKHDTFNLACTSKYYEDAGYFGHPNCSENLNNAMAKYGVQKQKGWQAINLFFNTSATGLN
;
A
#
# COMPACT_ATOMS: atom_id res chain seq x y z
N MET A 1 -0.56 22.75 -22.05
CA MET A 1 0.72 22.06 -21.85
C MET A 1 0.53 20.54 -21.79
N GLY A 2 -0.39 20.00 -22.57
CA GLY A 2 -0.81 18.59 -22.53
C GLY A 2 -0.84 17.87 -23.87
N PHE A 3 -0.10 18.34 -24.90
CA PHE A 3 -0.17 17.76 -26.26
C PHE A 3 1.16 17.22 -26.80
N LEU A 4 2.18 17.03 -25.98
CA LEU A 4 3.51 16.60 -26.43
C LEU A 4 3.92 15.19 -25.97
N LEU A 5 3.08 14.45 -25.26
CA LEU A 5 3.41 13.11 -24.73
C LEU A 5 2.87 11.93 -25.54
N SER A 6 1.99 12.13 -26.53
CA SER A 6 1.48 11.03 -27.38
C SER A 6 2.30 10.72 -28.61
N ALA A 7 3.38 11.44 -28.87
CA ALA A 7 4.21 11.27 -30.07
C ALA A 7 5.45 10.38 -29.88
N PHE A 8 5.68 9.82 -28.70
CA PHE A 8 6.92 9.12 -28.37
C PHE A 8 6.91 7.60 -28.54
N ASP A 9 5.80 7.01 -29.00
CA ASP A 9 5.71 5.55 -29.16
C ASP A 9 6.25 4.97 -30.49
N LYS A 10 6.90 5.79 -31.32
CA LYS A 10 7.62 5.30 -32.54
C LYS A 10 8.94 6.05 -32.74
N PRO A 11 10.05 5.63 -32.13
CA PRO A 11 11.27 6.46 -32.15
C PRO A 11 12.12 6.41 -33.43
N ALA A 12 11.77 5.68 -34.48
CA ALA A 12 12.70 5.43 -35.56
C ALA A 12 12.41 6.10 -36.91
N LYS A 13 11.28 6.78 -37.13
CA LYS A 13 10.99 7.44 -38.42
C LYS A 13 10.74 8.95 -38.36
N LEU A 14 10.64 9.53 -37.18
CA LEU A 14 10.27 10.94 -37.03
C LEU A 14 11.43 11.94 -37.13
N THR A 15 12.66 11.48 -37.06
CA THR A 15 13.85 12.33 -36.94
C THR A 15 14.30 13.00 -38.20
N ALA A 16 14.09 12.37 -39.37
CA ALA A 16 14.60 12.91 -40.66
C ALA A 16 13.66 13.95 -41.28
N GLU A 17 12.36 13.80 -41.16
CA GLU A 17 11.38 14.68 -41.83
C GLU A 17 11.12 16.00 -41.07
N ILE A 18 11.10 15.98 -39.74
CA ILE A 18 10.92 17.21 -38.93
C ILE A 18 12.16 18.09 -38.98
N ILE A 19 13.36 17.50 -38.92
CA ILE A 19 14.61 18.25 -39.10
C ILE A 19 14.71 18.88 -40.48
N THR A 20 14.20 18.21 -41.51
CA THR A 20 14.23 18.74 -42.89
C THR A 20 13.23 19.88 -43.09
N ALA A 21 12.10 19.88 -42.40
CA ALA A 21 11.10 20.95 -42.47
C ALA A 21 11.55 22.23 -41.75
N GLU A 22 12.10 22.11 -40.53
CA GLU A 22 12.60 23.27 -39.76
C GLU A 22 13.85 23.88 -40.42
N ILE A 23 14.73 23.07 -41.01
CA ILE A 23 15.90 23.58 -41.74
C ILE A 23 15.49 24.35 -43.01
N LYS A 24 14.45 23.93 -43.69
CA LYS A 24 13.92 24.68 -44.87
C LYS A 24 13.38 26.05 -44.46
N ASP A 25 12.72 26.16 -43.31
CA ASP A 25 12.13 27.43 -42.85
C ASP A 25 13.19 28.41 -42.35
N ILE A 26 14.30 27.92 -41.81
CA ILE A 26 15.46 28.73 -41.37
C ILE A 26 16.26 29.21 -42.59
N ILE A 27 16.43 28.41 -43.63
CA ILE A 27 17.19 28.77 -44.82
C ILE A 27 16.43 29.84 -45.67
N PHE A 28 15.09 29.89 -45.62
CA PHE A 28 14.28 30.85 -46.39
C PHE A 28 14.23 32.25 -45.75
N ARG A 29 14.74 32.44 -44.52
CA ARG A 29 14.72 33.72 -43.81
C ARG A 29 16.04 34.47 -43.76
N ILE A 30 17.13 33.95 -44.31
CA ILE A 30 18.44 34.60 -44.25
C ILE A 30 19.00 34.91 -45.66
N TYR A 31 19.16 36.15 -45.87
CA TYR A 31 19.52 36.93 -47.03
C TYR A 31 20.80 36.60 -47.80
N SER A 32 20.70 36.80 -49.12
CA SER A 32 21.76 37.20 -50.11
C SER A 32 22.89 36.20 -50.45
N PRO A 33 23.15 35.98 -51.78
CA PRO A 33 23.93 34.84 -52.26
C PRO A 33 25.45 34.89 -52.09
N PHE A 34 26.03 35.94 -51.55
CA PHE A 34 27.50 36.09 -51.52
C PHE A 34 28.19 35.80 -50.17
N LEU A 35 27.41 35.52 -49.16
CA LEU A 35 27.95 35.13 -47.82
C LEU A 35 27.78 33.63 -47.51
N ILE A 36 27.28 32.86 -48.48
CA ILE A 36 26.81 31.50 -48.24
C ILE A 36 27.95 30.47 -48.13
N LEU A 37 29.06 30.65 -48.80
CA LEU A 37 30.13 29.64 -48.88
C LEU A 37 31.05 29.59 -47.64
N SER A 38 31.34 30.71 -47.03
CA SER A 38 32.14 30.73 -45.78
C SER A 38 31.30 30.46 -44.53
N ALA A 39 30.02 30.86 -44.57
CA ALA A 39 29.06 30.57 -43.51
C ALA A 39 28.66 29.07 -43.47
N LEU A 40 28.56 28.43 -44.65
CA LEU A 40 28.25 26.99 -44.77
C LEU A 40 29.34 26.10 -44.15
N SER A 41 30.64 26.43 -44.30
CA SER A 41 31.73 25.68 -43.69
C SER A 41 31.77 25.84 -42.16
N MET A 42 31.51 27.05 -41.66
CA MET A 42 31.41 27.29 -40.21
C MET A 42 30.12 26.78 -39.60
N CYS A 43 29.01 26.81 -40.33
CA CYS A 43 27.75 26.20 -39.89
C CYS A 43 27.83 24.67 -39.87
N LEU A 44 28.42 24.03 -40.90
CA LEU A 44 28.59 22.59 -40.95
C LEU A 44 29.49 22.08 -39.79
N SER A 45 30.59 22.78 -39.48
CA SER A 45 31.44 22.40 -38.34
C SER A 45 30.73 22.59 -36.99
N LYS A 46 29.99 23.70 -36.83
CA LYS A 46 29.19 23.93 -35.63
C LYS A 46 27.98 22.96 -35.54
N MET A 47 27.35 22.62 -36.69
CA MET A 47 26.30 21.60 -36.72
C MET A 47 26.82 20.20 -36.38
N ILE A 48 28.01 19.82 -36.86
CA ILE A 48 28.61 18.53 -36.53
C ILE A 48 28.99 18.48 -35.05
N VAL A 49 29.51 19.56 -34.48
CA VAL A 49 29.83 19.64 -33.03
C VAL A 49 28.56 19.63 -32.22
N ASN A 50 27.53 20.40 -32.61
CA ASN A 50 26.24 20.40 -31.88
C ASN A 50 25.48 19.07 -32.05
N TYR A 51 25.58 18.41 -33.21
CA TYR A 51 25.01 17.09 -33.39
C TYR A 51 25.71 16.01 -32.58
N LYS A 52 27.05 16.05 -32.48
CA LYS A 52 27.80 15.17 -31.57
C LYS A 52 27.50 15.44 -30.11
N ILE A 53 27.33 16.70 -29.71
CA ILE A 53 26.91 17.08 -28.37
C ILE A 53 25.48 16.61 -28.11
N TYR A 54 24.58 16.81 -29.07
CA TYR A 54 23.20 16.36 -28.95
C TYR A 54 23.11 14.83 -28.84
N ILE A 55 23.81 14.07 -29.67
CA ILE A 55 23.89 12.60 -29.57
C ILE A 55 24.47 12.20 -28.21
N TYR A 56 25.55 12.86 -27.76
CA TYR A 56 26.15 12.58 -26.44
C TYR A 56 25.16 12.83 -25.29
N TYR A 57 24.37 13.89 -25.34
CA TYR A 57 23.35 14.17 -24.35
C TYR A 57 22.17 13.19 -24.46
N VAL A 58 21.75 12.82 -25.65
CA VAL A 58 20.69 11.82 -25.88
C VAL A 58 21.15 10.43 -25.43
N GLU A 59 22.37 10.01 -25.78
CA GLU A 59 22.93 8.74 -25.29
C GLU A 59 23.14 8.74 -23.78
N ARG A 60 23.55 9.86 -23.20
CA ARG A 60 23.68 10.01 -21.76
C ARG A 60 22.32 10.04 -21.07
N PHE A 61 21.34 10.68 -21.67
CA PHE A 61 19.94 10.68 -21.18
C PHE A 61 19.31 9.30 -21.28
N ILE A 62 19.49 8.60 -22.40
CA ILE A 62 19.06 7.21 -22.59
C ILE A 62 19.84 6.29 -21.60
N LYS A 63 21.13 6.51 -21.42
CA LYS A 63 21.93 5.74 -20.46
C LYS A 63 21.58 6.06 -19.01
N MET A 64 21.22 7.30 -18.69
CA MET A 64 20.67 7.69 -17.39
C MET A 64 19.25 7.16 -17.19
N SER A 65 18.44 7.03 -18.23
CA SER A 65 17.11 6.41 -18.16
C SER A 65 17.20 4.87 -18.10
N GLN A 66 18.29 4.28 -18.55
CA GLN A 66 18.57 2.85 -18.42
C GLN A 66 19.33 2.48 -17.14
N THR A 67 20.01 3.43 -16.50
CA THR A 67 20.57 3.25 -15.18
C THR A 67 19.52 3.59 -14.13
N THR A 68 18.62 2.63 -13.89
CA THR A 68 18.03 2.40 -12.58
C THR A 68 17.42 3.60 -11.87
N LEU A 69 16.51 4.29 -12.50
CA LEU A 69 15.36 4.63 -11.75
C LEU A 69 14.53 3.34 -11.71
N ASP A 70 14.74 2.57 -10.68
CA ASP A 70 13.70 1.70 -10.13
C ASP A 70 12.59 2.68 -9.74
N ILE A 71 11.85 3.15 -10.72
CA ILE A 71 10.63 3.92 -10.50
C ILE A 71 9.73 2.86 -9.89
N LYS A 72 9.81 2.75 -8.57
CA LYS A 72 8.79 2.06 -7.80
C LYS A 72 7.51 2.77 -8.20
N GLU A 73 6.71 2.15 -9.05
CA GLU A 73 5.38 2.66 -9.36
C GLU A 73 4.71 2.85 -8.01
N PRO A 74 4.36 4.10 -7.63
CA PRO A 74 3.90 4.37 -6.29
C PRO A 74 2.65 3.55 -6.01
N GLY A 75 2.74 2.63 -5.08
CA GLY A 75 1.59 2.00 -4.45
C GLY A 75 0.78 0.99 -5.24
N LEU A 76 1.14 0.64 -6.47
CA LEU A 76 0.38 -0.26 -7.33
C LEU A 76 0.98 -1.66 -7.48
N ASN A 77 2.10 -1.95 -6.82
CA ASN A 77 2.70 -3.28 -6.84
C ASN A 77 1.81 -4.27 -6.10
N VAL A 78 1.17 -5.13 -6.87
CA VAL A 78 0.46 -6.30 -6.32
C VAL A 78 1.51 -7.18 -5.67
N LEU A 79 1.29 -7.51 -4.40
CA LEU A 79 2.13 -8.49 -3.75
C LEU A 79 1.99 -9.84 -4.47
N PRO A 80 3.08 -10.59 -4.64
CA PRO A 80 3.01 -11.95 -5.19
C PRO A 80 2.06 -12.81 -4.35
N PRO A 81 1.39 -13.81 -4.95
CA PRO A 81 0.56 -14.74 -4.20
C PRO A 81 1.31 -15.34 -3.01
N GLY A 82 0.68 -15.34 -1.85
CA GLY A 82 1.27 -15.86 -0.61
C GLY A 82 2.26 -14.91 0.07
N VAL A 83 2.43 -13.69 -0.42
CA VAL A 83 3.20 -12.65 0.27
C VAL A 83 2.24 -11.68 0.94
N GLU A 84 2.40 -11.49 2.24
CA GLU A 84 1.70 -10.52 3.06
C GLU A 84 2.62 -9.37 3.41
N ARG A 85 2.10 -8.14 3.43
CA ARG A 85 2.81 -6.98 3.96
C ARG A 85 2.18 -6.55 5.28
N HIS A 86 2.99 -6.32 6.28
CA HIS A 86 2.59 -5.76 7.55
C HIS A 86 3.47 -4.56 7.89
N VAL A 87 2.93 -3.66 8.68
CA VAL A 87 3.66 -2.51 9.20
C VAL A 87 3.70 -2.60 10.72
N VAL A 88 4.87 -2.34 11.29
CA VAL A 88 5.02 -2.05 12.71
C VAL A 88 5.17 -0.55 12.81
N ASN A 89 4.12 0.13 13.23
CA ASN A 89 4.11 1.59 13.32
C ASN A 89 5.15 2.07 14.33
N ALA A 90 5.72 3.23 14.06
CA ALA A 90 6.64 3.93 14.96
C ALA A 90 6.03 4.05 16.37
N GLY A 91 6.78 3.62 17.37
CA GLY A 91 6.32 3.56 18.76
C GLY A 91 5.31 2.45 19.06
N GLY A 92 5.03 1.56 18.11
CA GLY A 92 3.97 0.54 18.23
C GLY A 92 4.46 -0.90 18.21
N LEU A 93 3.46 -1.80 18.16
CA LEU A 93 3.60 -3.25 18.21
C LEU A 93 2.74 -3.91 17.13
N THR A 94 3.20 -5.07 16.64
CA THR A 94 2.40 -5.93 15.75
C THR A 94 2.64 -7.39 16.12
N GLY A 95 1.56 -8.12 16.41
CA GLY A 95 1.62 -9.55 16.71
C GLY A 95 1.12 -10.38 15.53
N LEU A 96 1.91 -11.38 15.12
CA LEU A 96 1.64 -12.18 13.93
C LEU A 96 1.82 -13.66 14.19
N GLN A 97 0.92 -14.47 13.64
CA GLN A 97 1.07 -15.91 13.61
C GLN A 97 1.93 -16.31 12.42
N ILE A 98 2.96 -17.09 12.69
CA ILE A 98 3.93 -17.59 11.71
C ILE A 98 3.84 -19.10 11.68
N PHE A 99 3.94 -19.69 10.50
CA PHE A 99 3.86 -21.13 10.30
C PHE A 99 5.24 -21.71 9.95
N PRO A 100 5.40 -23.05 10.02
CA PRO A 100 6.65 -23.67 9.61
C PRO A 100 7.04 -23.29 8.19
N ASP A 101 8.32 -23.03 8.00
CA ASP A 101 8.95 -22.64 6.73
C ASP A 101 8.54 -21.27 6.16
N ASP A 102 7.64 -20.52 6.82
CA ASP A 102 7.39 -19.14 6.44
C ASP A 102 8.66 -18.29 6.50
N GLU A 103 8.86 -17.44 5.51
CA GLU A 103 9.96 -16.48 5.45
C GLU A 103 9.47 -15.10 5.84
N ILE A 104 10.17 -14.46 6.78
CA ILE A 104 9.90 -13.11 7.26
C ILE A 104 11.04 -12.23 6.79
N GLU A 105 10.77 -11.22 5.99
CA GLU A 105 11.71 -10.15 5.67
C GLU A 105 11.31 -8.89 6.43
N ILE A 106 12.22 -8.35 7.24
CA ILE A 106 12.02 -7.15 8.02
C ILE A 106 12.90 -6.07 7.41
N ILE A 107 12.33 -4.90 7.14
CA ILE A 107 13.02 -3.79 6.49
C ILE A 107 12.97 -2.56 7.39
N ASN A 108 14.14 -1.99 7.66
CA ASN A 108 14.31 -0.69 8.30
C ASN A 108 14.55 0.35 7.21
N GLU A 109 13.46 0.90 6.63
CA GLU A 109 13.55 1.73 5.43
C GLU A 109 14.30 3.04 5.70
N GLU A 110 14.05 3.69 6.82
CA GLU A 110 14.66 4.96 7.17
C GLU A 110 15.98 4.83 7.96
N GLY A 111 16.23 3.65 8.54
CA GLY A 111 17.36 3.41 9.42
C GLY A 111 17.13 3.89 10.86
N ASN A 112 18.09 3.61 11.72
CA ASN A 112 18.12 4.02 13.14
C ASN A 112 16.92 3.57 13.99
N GLN A 113 15.98 2.80 13.42
CA GLN A 113 14.82 2.27 14.13
C GLN A 113 15.15 0.94 14.77
N ILE A 114 14.96 0.86 16.10
CA ILE A 114 15.07 -0.39 16.83
C ILE A 114 13.96 -1.35 16.39
N CYS A 115 14.31 -2.62 16.19
CA CYS A 115 13.37 -3.71 16.04
C CYS A 115 13.58 -4.74 17.14
N GLU A 116 12.62 -4.88 18.04
CA GLU A 116 12.62 -5.95 19.03
C GLU A 116 11.59 -7.00 18.68
N ILE A 117 11.92 -8.27 18.94
CA ILE A 117 10.98 -9.38 18.80
C ILE A 117 10.87 -10.22 20.08
N ILE A 118 9.65 -10.75 20.29
CA ILE A 118 9.38 -11.84 21.22
C ILE A 118 8.68 -12.96 20.42
N CYS A 119 9.09 -14.21 20.65
CA CYS A 119 8.50 -15.36 20.01
C CYS A 119 7.96 -16.34 21.03
N PHE A 120 6.73 -16.83 20.79
CA PHE A 120 6.10 -17.88 21.57
C PHE A 120 5.85 -19.10 20.68
N ASP A 121 6.16 -20.29 21.18
CA ASP A 121 5.84 -21.55 20.52
C ASP A 121 4.31 -21.87 20.59
N LYS A 122 3.92 -22.99 20.03
CA LYS A 122 2.53 -23.47 20.05
C LYS A 122 1.97 -23.75 21.45
N ASP A 123 2.84 -24.01 22.43
CA ASP A 123 2.50 -24.30 23.82
C ASP A 123 2.54 -23.04 24.69
N GLY A 124 2.79 -21.87 24.11
CA GLY A 124 2.82 -20.58 24.78
C GLY A 124 4.13 -20.29 25.53
N LYS A 125 5.19 -21.07 25.30
CA LYS A 125 6.51 -20.82 25.88
C LYS A 125 7.30 -19.85 25.00
N SER A 126 8.07 -19.00 25.64
CA SER A 126 8.98 -18.11 24.92
C SER A 126 10.15 -18.87 24.32
N GLU A 127 10.22 -18.95 22.98
CA GLU A 127 11.20 -19.74 22.24
C GLU A 127 11.71 -19.02 20.99
N LEU A 128 12.77 -18.23 21.17
CA LEU A 128 13.41 -17.48 20.07
C LEU A 128 14.15 -18.41 19.07
N GLY A 129 14.52 -19.62 19.49
CA GLY A 129 15.22 -20.59 18.67
C GLY A 129 14.43 -21.06 17.45
N ILE A 130 13.10 -20.93 17.45
CA ILE A 130 12.22 -21.17 16.30
C ILE A 130 12.60 -20.25 15.13
N LEU A 131 13.00 -19.03 15.46
CA LEU A 131 13.42 -18.00 14.50
C LEU A 131 14.94 -17.92 14.33
N ASN A 132 15.70 -18.87 14.83
CA ASN A 132 17.17 -18.85 14.87
C ASN A 132 17.73 -17.62 15.63
N GLN A 133 16.97 -17.04 16.55
CA GLN A 133 17.37 -15.92 17.36
C GLN A 133 17.77 -16.34 18.77
N LYS A 134 18.54 -15.48 19.44
CA LYS A 134 18.97 -15.66 20.83
C LYS A 134 18.57 -14.44 21.64
N GLU A 135 18.35 -14.63 22.92
CA GLU A 135 18.14 -13.54 23.84
C GLU A 135 19.36 -12.60 23.88
N ASN A 136 19.16 -11.34 23.53
CA ASN A 136 20.21 -10.31 23.54
C ASN A 136 19.74 -9.00 24.18
N CYS A 137 18.50 -8.93 24.66
CA CYS A 137 17.90 -7.75 25.24
C CYS A 137 17.67 -7.93 26.75
N LYS A 138 18.31 -7.09 27.57
CA LYS A 138 18.16 -7.14 29.05
C LYS A 138 16.87 -6.46 29.51
N LYS A 139 16.44 -5.40 28.84
CA LYS A 139 15.23 -4.64 29.17
C LYS A 139 14.36 -4.55 27.92
N SER A 140 13.26 -5.27 27.93
CA SER A 140 12.37 -5.36 26.76
C SER A 140 11.53 -4.09 26.59
N PHE A 141 11.60 -3.48 25.43
CA PHE A 141 10.71 -2.39 25.01
C PHE A 141 9.28 -2.89 24.79
N ILE A 142 9.10 -4.11 24.26
CA ILE A 142 7.78 -4.72 24.09
C ILE A 142 7.02 -4.74 25.41
N LYS A 143 7.69 -5.16 26.50
CA LYS A 143 7.05 -5.19 27.84
C LYS A 143 6.67 -3.80 28.35
N GLU A 144 7.41 -2.77 27.97
CA GLU A 144 7.08 -1.39 28.34
C GLU A 144 5.92 -0.87 27.49
N LEU A 145 5.96 -1.08 26.17
CA LEU A 145 4.90 -0.66 25.24
C LEU A 145 3.55 -1.29 25.60
N LEU A 146 3.52 -2.57 25.99
CA LEU A 146 2.28 -3.26 26.37
C LEU A 146 1.59 -2.68 27.62
N LYS A 147 2.26 -1.80 28.38
CA LYS A 147 1.63 -1.03 29.48
C LYS A 147 0.88 0.20 28.94
N GLY A 148 1.11 0.57 27.68
CA GLY A 148 0.45 1.67 27.01
C GLY A 148 -1.05 1.44 26.83
N LYS A 149 -1.73 2.54 26.47
CA LYS A 149 -3.16 2.53 26.14
C LYS A 149 -3.40 2.84 24.66
N ASP A 150 -2.32 2.90 23.88
CA ASP A 150 -2.41 3.05 22.44
C ASP A 150 -3.03 1.79 21.83
N GLU A 151 -3.54 1.95 20.61
CA GLU A 151 -4.28 0.91 19.94
C GLU A 151 -3.46 -0.35 19.71
N SER A 152 -2.20 -0.21 19.28
CA SER A 152 -1.33 -1.35 19.01
C SER A 152 -1.07 -2.19 20.27
N SER A 153 -0.90 -1.53 21.41
CA SER A 153 -0.73 -2.14 22.73
C SER A 153 -2.01 -2.87 23.17
N LEU A 154 -3.17 -2.24 22.99
CA LEU A 154 -4.46 -2.85 23.32
C LEU A 154 -4.73 -4.10 22.48
N ILE A 155 -4.55 -4.03 21.16
CA ILE A 155 -4.73 -5.15 20.23
C ILE A 155 -3.77 -6.30 20.60
N THR A 156 -2.50 -6.00 20.82
CA THR A 156 -1.50 -7.03 21.17
C THR A 156 -1.83 -7.69 22.51
N ASN A 157 -2.26 -6.92 23.50
CA ASN A 157 -2.72 -7.47 24.78
C ASN A 157 -3.94 -8.41 24.64
N LEU A 158 -4.92 -8.06 23.78
CA LEU A 158 -6.04 -8.93 23.46
C LEU A 158 -5.58 -10.25 22.81
N GLN A 159 -4.63 -10.16 21.88
CA GLN A 159 -4.05 -11.33 21.21
C GLN A 159 -3.27 -12.24 22.21
N LEU A 160 -2.51 -11.65 23.11
CA LEU A 160 -1.83 -12.37 24.19
C LEU A 160 -2.82 -13.10 25.11
N LYS A 161 -3.88 -12.41 25.51
CA LYS A 161 -4.94 -12.97 26.35
C LYS A 161 -5.68 -14.11 25.63
N LYS A 162 -6.07 -13.92 24.38
CA LYS A 162 -6.74 -14.93 23.54
C LYS A 162 -5.93 -16.23 23.48
N ARG A 163 -4.60 -16.12 23.37
CA ARG A 163 -3.68 -17.25 23.27
C ARG A 163 -3.11 -17.74 24.60
N ASN A 164 -3.53 -17.12 25.70
CA ASN A 164 -3.01 -17.43 27.06
C ASN A 164 -1.48 -17.35 27.15
N LEU A 165 -0.88 -16.30 26.55
CA LEU A 165 0.56 -16.06 26.50
C LEU A 165 1.02 -15.17 27.67
N ASP A 166 2.04 -15.60 28.42
CA ASP A 166 2.61 -14.84 29.53
C ASP A 166 3.83 -14.03 29.08
N ILE A 167 3.60 -12.76 28.82
CA ILE A 167 4.65 -11.84 28.38
C ILE A 167 5.76 -11.63 29.45
N ASN A 168 5.45 -11.78 30.73
CA ASN A 168 6.42 -11.54 31.80
C ASN A 168 7.56 -12.55 31.79
N LYS A 169 7.28 -13.78 31.38
CA LYS A 169 8.26 -14.87 31.26
C LYS A 169 8.96 -14.91 29.90
N SER A 170 8.63 -13.98 29.01
CA SER A 170 9.19 -13.99 27.65
C SER A 170 10.63 -13.45 27.61
N LYS A 171 11.36 -13.97 26.64
CA LYS A 171 12.70 -13.54 26.22
C LYS A 171 12.58 -12.75 24.94
N SER A 172 13.42 -11.74 24.77
CA SER A 172 13.40 -10.88 23.60
C SER A 172 14.75 -10.79 22.90
N SER A 173 14.68 -10.45 21.61
CA SER A 173 15.86 -10.23 20.78
C SER A 173 15.71 -8.91 20.02
N ILE A 174 16.78 -8.13 19.99
CA ILE A 174 16.92 -6.94 19.16
C ILE A 174 17.48 -7.41 17.82
N LEU A 175 16.76 -7.08 16.74
CA LEU A 175 17.16 -7.38 15.36
C LEU A 175 17.82 -6.18 14.70
N PHE A 176 17.28 -4.99 14.90
CA PHE A 176 17.86 -3.72 14.51
C PHE A 176 18.10 -2.86 15.74
N ASP A 177 19.18 -2.12 15.74
CA ASP A 177 19.55 -1.16 16.79
C ASP A 177 19.48 0.29 16.28
N GLU A 178 19.83 1.25 17.14
CA GLU A 178 19.84 2.68 16.84
C GLU A 178 20.88 3.09 15.79
N GLN A 179 21.81 2.21 15.40
CA GLN A 179 22.85 2.47 14.42
C GLN A 179 22.59 1.73 13.09
N THR A 180 21.48 1.03 12.99
CA THR A 180 21.12 0.29 11.78
C THR A 180 20.93 1.24 10.60
N PRO A 181 21.63 1.02 9.47
CA PRO A 181 21.56 1.92 8.32
C PRO A 181 20.17 1.85 7.64
N SER A 182 19.85 2.91 6.90
CA SER A 182 18.65 2.97 6.05
C SER A 182 18.65 1.87 5.00
N GLY A 183 17.50 1.24 4.81
CA GLY A 183 17.30 0.16 3.85
C GLY A 183 17.84 -1.20 4.30
N GLU A 184 18.33 -1.33 5.54
CA GLU A 184 18.82 -2.62 6.07
C GLU A 184 17.67 -3.63 6.16
N LYS A 185 17.99 -4.89 5.85
CA LYS A 185 17.03 -5.98 5.76
C LYS A 185 17.51 -7.22 6.50
N ILE A 186 16.62 -7.83 7.25
CA ILE A 186 16.86 -9.13 7.89
C ILE A 186 15.84 -10.13 7.35
N LYS A 187 16.33 -11.31 6.96
CA LYS A 187 15.49 -12.44 6.56
C LYS A 187 15.56 -13.54 7.61
N ILE A 188 14.40 -13.98 8.04
CA ILE A 188 14.25 -15.03 9.05
C ILE A 188 13.33 -16.10 8.48
N LYS A 189 13.69 -17.36 8.65
CA LYS A 189 12.84 -18.50 8.33
C LYS A 189 12.37 -19.16 9.61
N SER A 190 11.08 -19.40 9.73
CA SER A 190 10.51 -20.09 10.89
C SER A 190 10.71 -21.60 10.79
N LYS A 191 11.10 -22.24 11.89
CA LYS A 191 11.25 -23.70 11.99
C LYS A 191 9.95 -24.41 12.38
N ASP A 192 9.06 -23.70 13.07
CA ASP A 192 7.81 -24.27 13.60
C ASP A 192 6.73 -23.18 13.69
N LYS A 193 5.50 -23.59 13.97
CA LYS A 193 4.40 -22.68 14.24
C LYS A 193 4.67 -21.86 15.50
N CYS A 194 4.60 -20.53 15.40
CA CYS A 194 4.82 -19.64 16.53
C CYS A 194 3.96 -18.38 16.42
N TYR A 195 3.89 -17.63 17.52
CA TYR A 195 3.34 -16.29 17.56
C TYR A 195 4.47 -15.31 17.86
N VAL A 196 4.67 -14.33 16.99
CA VAL A 196 5.76 -13.37 17.09
C VAL A 196 5.20 -11.99 17.28
N ILE A 197 5.72 -11.26 18.26
CA ILE A 197 5.46 -9.83 18.46
C ILE A 197 6.68 -9.07 17.98
N PHE A 198 6.45 -8.11 17.10
CA PHE A 198 7.43 -7.16 16.60
C PHE A 198 7.15 -5.80 17.21
N ALA A 199 8.18 -5.08 17.61
CA ALA A 199 8.06 -3.71 18.09
C ALA A 199 9.03 -2.78 17.38
N ALA A 200 8.54 -1.57 17.10
CA ALA A 200 9.32 -0.42 16.65
C ALA A 200 9.30 0.65 17.76
N PRO A 201 10.02 0.46 18.87
CA PRO A 201 9.93 1.35 20.02
C PRO A 201 10.34 2.77 19.67
N GLN A 202 9.76 3.72 20.37
CA GLN A 202 10.11 5.12 20.23
C GLN A 202 11.49 5.37 20.85
N ASN A 203 12.39 5.98 20.07
CA ASN A 203 13.69 6.40 20.55
C ASN A 203 13.58 7.71 21.32
N ASN A 204 14.37 7.85 22.39
CA ASN A 204 14.50 9.13 23.06
C ASN A 204 15.30 10.09 22.15
N MET A 205 14.62 11.08 21.57
CA MET A 205 15.29 12.14 20.82
C MET A 205 15.95 13.14 21.78
N LEU A 206 17.23 13.38 21.56
CA LEU A 206 17.87 14.57 22.11
C LEU A 206 17.45 15.80 21.30
N VAL A 207 17.40 16.96 21.94
CA VAL A 207 17.01 18.23 21.29
C VAL A 207 17.90 18.57 20.08
N SER A 208 19.13 18.03 20.06
CA SER A 208 20.12 18.19 18.99
C SER A 208 20.02 17.14 17.89
N GLU A 209 19.22 16.10 18.07
CA GLU A 209 19.07 14.98 17.13
C GLU A 209 17.64 14.96 16.62
N GLN A 210 17.48 14.94 15.32
CA GLN A 210 16.16 14.85 14.67
C GLN A 210 15.98 13.47 14.04
N ASN A 211 16.00 12.42 14.86
CA ASN A 211 15.73 11.05 14.45
C ASN A 211 14.40 10.60 15.09
N PRO A 212 13.24 10.95 14.53
CA PRO A 212 11.97 10.44 15.01
C PRO A 212 11.91 8.93 14.81
N SER A 213 11.10 8.26 15.61
CA SER A 213 10.80 6.84 15.35
C SER A 213 10.17 6.67 13.99
N SER A 214 10.53 5.61 13.30
CA SER A 214 10.02 5.27 11.97
C SER A 214 9.33 3.90 11.98
N ASP A 215 8.52 3.67 10.96
CA ASP A 215 7.86 2.39 10.77
C ASP A 215 8.85 1.31 10.32
N LEU A 216 8.54 0.06 10.68
CA LEU A 216 9.21 -1.10 10.10
C LEU A 216 8.26 -1.81 9.15
N THR A 217 8.75 -2.19 7.98
CA THR A 217 8.00 -2.98 7.02
C THR A 217 8.35 -4.46 7.14
N LEU A 218 7.32 -5.30 7.22
CA LEU A 218 7.46 -6.75 7.27
C LEU A 218 6.82 -7.36 6.03
N PHE A 219 7.55 -8.24 5.35
CA PHE A 219 6.98 -9.13 4.35
C PHE A 219 7.03 -10.56 4.86
N ILE A 220 5.87 -11.23 4.82
CA ILE A 220 5.77 -12.65 5.19
C ILE A 220 5.42 -13.43 3.94
N LYS A 221 6.32 -14.31 3.54
CA LYS A 221 6.09 -15.26 2.44
C LYS A 221 5.59 -16.57 3.03
N ARG A 222 4.34 -16.86 2.81
CA ARG A 222 3.65 -18.05 3.31
C ARG A 222 4.07 -19.28 2.51
N TYR A 223 4.85 -20.16 3.14
CA TYR A 223 5.39 -21.35 2.47
C TYR A 223 4.31 -22.23 1.85
N LYS A 224 3.26 -22.54 2.58
CA LYS A 224 2.17 -23.41 2.12
C LYS A 224 1.42 -22.83 0.92
N ILE A 225 1.14 -21.55 0.90
CA ILE A 225 0.46 -20.90 -0.23
C ILE A 225 1.33 -20.97 -1.48
N VAL A 226 2.62 -20.67 -1.37
CA VAL A 226 3.54 -20.60 -2.51
C VAL A 226 3.90 -21.98 -3.05
N ASN A 227 4.19 -22.96 -2.18
CA ASN A 227 4.72 -24.25 -2.56
C ASN A 227 3.64 -25.33 -2.65
N ASP A 228 2.73 -25.39 -1.69
CA ASP A 228 1.70 -26.43 -1.62
C ASP A 228 0.40 -26.01 -2.33
N LYS A 229 0.34 -24.78 -2.87
CA LYS A 229 -0.82 -24.20 -3.56
C LYS A 229 -2.10 -24.21 -2.71
N GLU A 230 -1.97 -24.21 -1.40
CA GLU A 230 -3.11 -23.95 -0.52
C GLU A 230 -3.74 -22.60 -0.87
N LEU A 231 -5.07 -22.53 -0.97
CA LEU A 231 -5.78 -21.37 -1.51
C LEU A 231 -5.68 -20.13 -0.64
N SER A 232 -5.64 -20.28 0.68
CA SER A 232 -5.41 -19.15 1.58
C SER A 232 -5.07 -19.59 3.02
N ILE A 233 -4.27 -18.80 3.70
CA ILE A 233 -4.21 -18.77 5.15
C ILE A 233 -4.96 -17.52 5.57
N ILE A 234 -6.18 -17.69 6.08
CA ILE A 234 -6.98 -16.58 6.58
C ILE A 234 -6.32 -16.04 7.84
N PRO A 235 -6.03 -14.73 7.91
CA PRO A 235 -5.47 -14.14 9.12
C PRO A 235 -6.40 -14.37 10.31
N ASP A 236 -5.83 -14.80 11.43
CA ASP A 236 -6.55 -15.05 12.65
C ASP A 236 -7.20 -13.73 13.16
N PRO A 237 -8.51 -13.72 13.45
CA PRO A 237 -9.18 -12.51 13.90
C PRO A 237 -8.61 -12.04 15.26
N ILE A 238 -8.67 -10.71 15.47
CA ILE A 238 -8.15 -10.09 16.71
C ILE A 238 -8.87 -10.64 17.93
N TYR A 239 -10.17 -10.85 17.80
CA TYR A 239 -11.02 -11.45 18.83
C TYR A 239 -11.94 -12.51 18.22
N GLU A 240 -12.61 -13.32 19.05
CA GLU A 240 -13.58 -14.30 18.57
C GLU A 240 -14.74 -13.58 17.85
N PRO A 241 -15.06 -13.94 16.59
CA PRO A 241 -16.15 -13.32 15.86
C PRO A 241 -17.49 -13.58 16.57
N ASN A 242 -18.29 -12.54 16.75
CA ASN A 242 -19.68 -12.66 17.21
C ASN A 242 -20.69 -12.62 16.06
N TYR A 243 -20.23 -12.27 14.87
CA TYR A 243 -20.99 -12.24 13.63
C TYR A 243 -20.08 -12.62 12.47
N GLU A 244 -20.53 -13.51 11.61
CA GLU A 244 -19.86 -13.91 10.38
C GLU A 244 -20.90 -14.10 9.28
N GLU A 245 -20.63 -13.52 8.10
CA GLU A 245 -21.53 -13.59 6.96
C GLU A 245 -20.74 -13.77 5.67
N ASN A 246 -21.22 -14.67 4.82
CA ASN A 246 -20.69 -14.84 3.48
C ASN A 246 -21.45 -13.96 2.49
N ILE A 247 -20.81 -13.00 1.88
CA ILE A 247 -21.42 -12.12 0.89
C ILE A 247 -21.34 -12.80 -0.46
N GLU A 248 -22.51 -13.23 -0.97
CA GLU A 248 -22.60 -13.86 -2.27
C GLU A 248 -22.23 -12.87 -3.40
N ARG A 249 -21.77 -13.42 -4.52
CA ARG A 249 -21.45 -12.62 -5.70
C ARG A 249 -22.64 -11.79 -6.14
N GLN A 250 -22.39 -10.56 -6.58
CA GLN A 250 -23.42 -9.64 -7.08
C GLN A 250 -24.46 -9.25 -6.02
N THR A 251 -24.10 -9.33 -4.75
CA THR A 251 -24.94 -8.89 -3.63
C THR A 251 -24.22 -7.88 -2.76
N ALA A 252 -24.94 -7.28 -1.83
CA ALA A 252 -24.39 -6.50 -0.74
C ALA A 252 -25.18 -6.75 0.54
N ILE A 253 -24.51 -6.67 1.66
CA ILE A 253 -25.13 -6.71 2.99
C ILE A 253 -24.88 -5.40 3.71
N SER A 254 -25.67 -5.10 4.71
CA SER A 254 -25.47 -4.00 5.63
C SER A 254 -25.79 -4.44 7.05
N PHE A 255 -24.97 -4.01 7.99
CA PHE A 255 -25.10 -4.31 9.41
C PHE A 255 -24.61 -3.12 10.24
N GLU A 256 -24.95 -3.11 11.51
CA GLU A 256 -24.54 -2.09 12.45
C GLU A 256 -23.35 -2.56 13.27
N VAL A 257 -22.44 -1.63 13.54
CA VAL A 257 -21.29 -1.82 14.42
C VAL A 257 -21.23 -0.68 15.42
N LYS A 258 -20.54 -0.89 16.52
CA LYS A 258 -20.31 0.11 17.56
C LYS A 258 -18.86 0.60 17.47
N GLU A 259 -18.65 1.79 17.98
CA GLU A 259 -17.29 2.31 18.20
C GLU A 259 -16.47 1.31 19.04
N GLY A 260 -15.29 0.94 18.52
CA GLY A 260 -14.41 -0.05 19.11
C GLY A 260 -14.63 -1.49 18.65
N ASP A 261 -15.65 -1.77 17.83
CA ASP A 261 -15.80 -3.07 17.19
C ASP A 261 -14.78 -3.25 16.05
N PHE A 262 -14.35 -4.50 15.83
CA PHE A 262 -13.45 -4.87 14.74
C PHE A 262 -14.23 -5.50 13.58
N ILE A 263 -13.97 -5.03 12.38
CA ILE A 263 -14.49 -5.61 11.13
C ILE A 263 -13.32 -6.23 10.38
N GLN A 264 -13.44 -7.49 10.00
CA GLN A 264 -12.50 -8.17 9.13
C GLN A 264 -13.17 -8.51 7.80
N VAL A 265 -12.66 -7.95 6.70
CA VAL A 265 -13.11 -8.29 5.34
C VAL A 265 -12.11 -9.26 4.74
N ILE A 266 -12.61 -10.38 4.22
CA ILE A 266 -11.79 -11.48 3.71
C ILE A 266 -12.25 -11.81 2.28
N SER A 267 -11.27 -11.96 1.37
CA SER A 267 -11.47 -12.55 0.04
C SER A 267 -10.83 -13.94 0.00
N PRO A 268 -11.55 -15.02 0.38
CA PRO A 268 -10.96 -16.34 0.63
C PRO A 268 -10.27 -16.95 -0.59
N ALA A 269 -10.88 -16.79 -1.76
CA ALA A 269 -10.31 -17.28 -3.02
C ALA A 269 -9.43 -16.26 -3.73
N GLY A 270 -9.34 -15.02 -3.21
CA GLY A 270 -8.74 -13.89 -3.93
C GLY A 270 -9.53 -13.52 -5.20
N ARG A 271 -9.00 -12.57 -5.98
CA ARG A 271 -9.54 -12.16 -7.29
C ARG A 271 -10.95 -11.55 -7.25
N GLN A 272 -11.46 -11.20 -6.08
CA GLN A 272 -12.75 -10.54 -5.90
C GLN A 272 -12.54 -9.17 -5.28
N CYS A 273 -12.92 -8.13 -6.01
CA CYS A 273 -13.02 -6.78 -5.47
C CYS A 273 -14.31 -6.67 -4.65
N SER A 274 -14.27 -5.90 -3.56
CA SER A 274 -15.42 -5.65 -2.69
C SER A 274 -15.55 -4.17 -2.43
N ASP A 275 -16.71 -3.60 -2.71
CA ASP A 275 -17.02 -2.22 -2.39
C ASP A 275 -17.46 -2.11 -0.93
N PHE A 276 -16.80 -1.23 -0.19
CA PHE A 276 -17.06 -0.98 1.23
C PHE A 276 -17.51 0.46 1.45
N VAL A 277 -18.60 0.64 2.19
CA VAL A 277 -19.11 1.93 2.63
C VAL A 277 -19.38 1.91 4.12
N ALA A 278 -19.29 3.03 4.79
CA ALA A 278 -19.68 3.20 6.18
C ALA A 278 -20.40 4.53 6.37
N PHE A 279 -21.32 4.59 7.34
CA PHE A 279 -22.10 5.76 7.68
C PHE A 279 -22.14 5.95 9.19
N ASP A 280 -22.19 7.19 9.63
CA ASP A 280 -22.49 7.52 11.01
C ASP A 280 -23.99 7.29 11.29
N THR A 281 -24.32 6.26 12.07
CA THR A 281 -25.71 5.91 12.41
C THR A 281 -26.41 7.02 13.18
N LYS A 282 -25.72 7.77 14.06
CA LYS A 282 -26.31 8.89 14.80
C LYS A 282 -26.75 10.03 13.88
N LYS A 283 -26.04 10.22 12.76
CA LYS A 283 -26.40 11.19 11.71
C LYS A 283 -27.54 10.65 10.85
N LEU A 284 -27.50 9.36 10.47
CA LEU A 284 -28.59 8.71 9.72
C LEU A 284 -29.92 8.75 10.46
N ASP A 285 -29.94 8.53 11.78
CA ASP A 285 -31.14 8.62 12.61
C ASP A 285 -31.77 10.02 12.55
N LYS A 286 -30.95 11.06 12.33
CA LYS A 286 -31.38 12.44 12.12
C LYS A 286 -31.68 12.77 10.65
N LYS A 287 -31.72 11.77 9.78
CA LYS A 287 -31.92 11.92 8.33
C LYS A 287 -30.80 12.68 7.62
N VAL A 288 -29.57 12.61 8.18
CA VAL A 288 -28.35 13.19 7.58
C VAL A 288 -27.47 12.06 7.08
N GLU A 289 -27.37 11.91 5.78
CA GLU A 289 -26.51 10.91 5.15
C GLU A 289 -25.05 11.40 5.17
N LYS A 290 -24.28 10.93 6.14
CA LYS A 290 -22.83 11.16 6.23
C LYS A 290 -22.12 9.82 6.16
N GLY A 291 -21.58 9.55 4.99
CA GLY A 291 -20.78 8.37 4.72
C GLY A 291 -19.32 8.72 4.46
N LEU A 292 -18.54 7.70 4.12
CA LEU A 292 -17.15 7.88 3.73
C LEU A 292 -17.02 8.87 2.58
N ASP A 293 -16.06 9.77 2.69
CA ASP A 293 -15.70 10.74 1.66
C ASP A 293 -14.24 10.55 1.22
N TRP A 294 -14.07 10.37 -0.07
CA TRP A 294 -12.74 10.07 -0.61
C TRP A 294 -11.83 11.29 -0.70
N GLN A 295 -12.42 12.44 -1.01
CA GLN A 295 -11.63 13.66 -1.12
C GLN A 295 -11.02 14.03 0.23
N THR A 296 -11.83 13.99 1.28
CA THR A 296 -11.39 14.21 2.66
C THR A 296 -10.37 13.16 3.05
N THR A 297 -10.69 11.88 2.86
CA THR A 297 -9.80 10.76 3.20
C THR A 297 -8.44 10.89 2.50
N ARG A 298 -8.41 11.13 1.17
CA ARG A 298 -7.16 11.31 0.43
C ARG A 298 -6.38 12.54 0.87
N THR A 299 -7.07 13.61 1.24
CA THR A 299 -6.41 14.84 1.73
C THR A 299 -5.66 14.56 3.02
N PHE A 300 -6.25 13.85 3.95
CA PHE A 300 -5.60 13.50 5.22
C PHE A 300 -4.54 12.39 5.07
N MET A 301 -4.72 11.48 4.13
CA MET A 301 -3.67 10.51 3.80
C MET A 301 -2.44 11.13 3.13
N GLY A 302 -2.60 12.27 2.47
CA GLY A 302 -1.55 12.87 1.66
C GLY A 302 -1.24 12.12 0.35
N ASN A 303 -2.08 11.17 -0.06
CA ASN A 303 -1.89 10.33 -1.25
C ASN A 303 -3.15 10.29 -2.11
N THR A 304 -2.94 10.25 -3.44
CA THR A 304 -4.04 10.10 -4.42
C THR A 304 -4.43 8.63 -4.60
N PHE A 305 -3.47 7.74 -4.42
CA PHE A 305 -3.67 6.30 -4.48
C PHE A 305 -3.20 5.67 -3.18
N PRO A 306 -3.91 4.66 -2.69
CA PRO A 306 -3.46 3.91 -1.53
C PRO A 306 -2.19 3.15 -1.89
N GLY A 307 -1.11 3.49 -1.23
CA GLY A 307 0.05 2.62 -1.20
C GLY A 307 -0.21 1.40 -0.30
N PRO A 308 0.59 0.34 -0.41
CA PRO A 308 0.45 -0.82 0.44
C PRO A 308 0.49 -0.44 1.93
N GLY A 309 -0.57 -0.77 2.68
CA GLY A 309 -0.64 -0.56 4.13
C GLY A 309 -0.70 0.89 4.60
N LEU A 310 -1.12 1.83 3.77
CA LEU A 310 -1.10 3.26 4.09
C LEU A 310 -2.39 3.79 4.70
N PHE A 311 -3.48 3.04 4.66
CA PHE A 311 -4.71 3.53 5.22
C PHE A 311 -4.73 3.34 6.72
N SER A 312 -4.65 4.44 7.45
CA SER A 312 -4.98 4.41 8.87
C SER A 312 -6.44 4.74 9.09
N LYS A 313 -6.97 5.79 8.47
CA LYS A 313 -8.34 6.29 8.75
C LYS A 313 -9.08 6.68 7.48
N PHE A 314 -10.38 6.45 7.51
CA PHE A 314 -11.32 6.88 6.50
C PHE A 314 -12.33 7.86 7.13
N TYR A 315 -12.52 9.00 6.50
CA TYR A 315 -13.24 10.14 7.03
C TYR A 315 -14.53 10.40 6.27
N ASP A 316 -15.47 11.04 6.95
CA ASP A 316 -16.63 11.69 6.32
C ASP A 316 -16.32 13.13 5.90
N THR A 317 -17.32 13.82 5.32
CA THR A 317 -17.19 15.24 4.91
C THR A 317 -17.10 16.22 6.06
N ASP A 318 -17.39 15.81 7.29
CA ASP A 318 -17.23 16.62 8.50
C ASP A 318 -15.84 16.45 9.13
N HIS A 319 -14.96 15.69 8.45
CA HIS A 319 -13.60 15.33 8.89
C HIS A 319 -13.57 14.39 10.11
N GLU A 320 -14.67 13.69 10.35
CA GLU A 320 -14.76 12.71 11.42
C GLU A 320 -14.31 11.33 10.91
N PRO A 321 -13.45 10.62 11.63
CA PRO A 321 -13.03 9.27 11.24
C PRO A 321 -14.17 8.28 11.50
N LEU A 322 -14.59 7.55 10.47
CA LEU A 322 -15.61 6.50 10.60
C LEU A 322 -14.99 5.11 10.77
N VAL A 323 -13.85 4.88 10.17
CA VAL A 323 -13.15 3.59 10.17
C VAL A 323 -11.66 3.82 10.27
N GLU A 324 -10.98 2.99 11.03
CA GLU A 324 -9.52 2.95 11.10
C GLU A 324 -9.01 1.59 10.65
N VAL A 325 -7.99 1.57 9.78
CA VAL A 325 -7.36 0.34 9.30
C VAL A 325 -6.22 -0.03 10.24
N ILE A 326 -6.42 -1.09 11.00
CA ILE A 326 -5.43 -1.58 11.97
C ILE A 326 -4.54 -2.70 11.41
N ARG A 327 -4.98 -3.36 10.35
CA ARG A 327 -4.22 -4.39 9.65
C ARG A 327 -4.67 -4.51 8.20
N ASP A 328 -3.71 -4.46 7.30
CA ASP A 328 -3.92 -4.70 5.88
C ASP A 328 -2.80 -5.64 5.38
N THR A 329 -3.17 -6.84 4.96
CA THR A 329 -2.24 -7.87 4.46
C THR A 329 -2.11 -7.85 2.93
N VAL A 330 -2.95 -7.07 2.24
CA VAL A 330 -3.04 -7.03 0.78
C VAL A 330 -2.36 -5.79 0.21
N GLY A 331 -2.57 -4.63 0.84
CA GLY A 331 -1.95 -3.37 0.46
C GLY A 331 -2.38 -2.84 -0.91
N LYS A 332 -3.49 -3.32 -1.46
CA LYS A 332 -4.01 -2.87 -2.75
C LYS A 332 -5.50 -2.63 -2.69
N HIS A 333 -5.84 -1.37 -2.57
CA HIS A 333 -7.22 -0.88 -2.51
C HIS A 333 -7.33 0.37 -3.38
N ASP A 334 -8.55 0.75 -3.77
CA ASP A 334 -8.78 1.95 -4.55
C ASP A 334 -9.81 2.85 -3.88
N THR A 335 -9.43 4.11 -3.68
CA THR A 335 -10.29 5.19 -3.20
C THR A 335 -10.57 6.21 -4.29
N PHE A 336 -10.30 5.92 -5.54
CA PHE A 336 -10.42 6.87 -6.64
C PHE A 336 -11.65 6.61 -7.49
N ASN A 337 -11.95 5.34 -7.77
CA ASN A 337 -13.08 4.96 -8.59
C ASN A 337 -14.36 4.82 -7.76
N LEU A 338 -15.49 5.25 -8.31
CA LEU A 338 -16.81 4.98 -7.74
C LEU A 338 -17.14 3.49 -7.82
N ALA A 339 -18.03 3.02 -6.93
CA ALA A 339 -18.69 1.75 -7.14
C ALA A 339 -19.34 1.71 -8.52
N CYS A 340 -19.20 0.60 -9.23
CA CYS A 340 -19.70 0.49 -10.60
C CYS A 340 -21.23 0.73 -10.67
N THR A 341 -21.68 1.30 -11.80
CA THR A 341 -23.07 1.69 -12.03
C THR A 341 -23.65 1.02 -13.26
N SER A 342 -24.98 0.96 -13.38
CA SER A 342 -25.67 0.49 -14.60
C SER A 342 -25.20 1.25 -15.84
N LYS A 343 -25.06 2.58 -15.71
CA LYS A 343 -24.62 3.43 -16.82
C LYS A 343 -23.26 3.03 -17.37
N TYR A 344 -22.30 2.68 -16.50
CA TYR A 344 -20.97 2.21 -16.93
C TYR A 344 -21.07 0.98 -17.83
N TYR A 345 -21.92 0.02 -17.46
CA TYR A 345 -22.10 -1.20 -18.24
C TYR A 345 -22.92 -0.98 -19.50
N GLU A 346 -23.96 -0.15 -19.43
CA GLU A 346 -24.78 0.22 -20.59
C GLU A 346 -23.94 0.93 -21.68
N ASP A 347 -23.07 1.85 -21.29
CA ASP A 347 -22.16 2.53 -22.21
C ASP A 347 -21.15 1.55 -22.85
N ALA A 348 -20.83 0.45 -22.18
CA ALA A 348 -20.02 -0.64 -22.71
C ALA A 348 -20.85 -1.70 -23.48
N GLY A 349 -22.17 -1.52 -23.63
CA GLY A 349 -23.06 -2.43 -24.35
C GLY A 349 -23.65 -3.57 -23.53
N TYR A 350 -23.47 -3.59 -22.20
CA TYR A 350 -23.96 -4.64 -21.31
C TYR A 350 -25.20 -4.15 -20.55
N PHE A 351 -26.37 -4.24 -21.17
CA PHE A 351 -27.63 -3.82 -20.58
C PHE A 351 -28.11 -4.81 -19.50
N GLY A 352 -28.63 -4.28 -18.39
CA GLY A 352 -29.15 -5.07 -17.28
C GLY A 352 -28.08 -5.82 -16.47
N HIS A 353 -26.81 -5.42 -16.60
CA HIS A 353 -25.73 -6.02 -15.83
C HIS A 353 -25.87 -5.66 -14.34
N PRO A 354 -25.77 -6.61 -13.40
CA PRO A 354 -25.70 -6.33 -11.98
C PRO A 354 -24.54 -5.39 -11.65
N ASN A 355 -24.78 -4.44 -10.77
CA ASN A 355 -23.77 -3.44 -10.42
C ASN A 355 -23.75 -3.12 -8.93
N CYS A 356 -22.62 -2.67 -8.44
CA CYS A 356 -22.40 -2.42 -7.01
C CYS A 356 -23.28 -1.30 -6.46
N SER A 357 -23.54 -0.26 -7.25
CA SER A 357 -24.40 0.85 -6.80
C SER A 357 -25.85 0.40 -6.54
N GLU A 358 -26.40 -0.48 -7.35
CA GLU A 358 -27.73 -1.06 -7.13
C GLU A 358 -27.73 -1.98 -5.90
N ASN A 359 -26.69 -2.80 -5.74
CA ASN A 359 -26.55 -3.68 -4.59
C ASN A 359 -26.46 -2.88 -3.28
N LEU A 360 -25.65 -1.81 -3.25
CA LEU A 360 -25.53 -0.92 -2.10
C LEU A 360 -26.84 -0.18 -1.81
N ASN A 361 -27.55 0.31 -2.85
CA ASN A 361 -28.87 0.92 -2.69
C ASN A 361 -29.85 -0.04 -2.01
N ASN A 362 -29.88 -1.29 -2.44
CA ASN A 362 -30.77 -2.32 -1.88
C ASN A 362 -30.41 -2.64 -0.42
N ALA A 363 -29.10 -2.82 -0.13
CA ALA A 363 -28.63 -3.12 1.21
C ALA A 363 -28.87 -1.99 2.21
N MET A 364 -28.76 -0.73 1.76
CA MET A 364 -28.89 0.45 2.61
C MET A 364 -30.32 1.01 2.72
N ALA A 365 -31.26 0.47 1.92
CA ALA A 365 -32.65 0.93 1.92
C ALA A 365 -33.32 0.83 3.31
N LYS A 366 -33.00 -0.20 4.08
CA LYS A 366 -33.55 -0.39 5.44
C LYS A 366 -33.16 0.70 6.43
N TYR A 367 -32.06 1.42 6.17
CA TYR A 367 -31.62 2.56 6.96
C TYR A 367 -32.13 3.89 6.44
N GLY A 368 -32.97 3.88 5.41
CA GLY A 368 -33.54 5.07 4.81
C GLY A 368 -32.55 5.92 4.01
N VAL A 369 -31.42 5.34 3.62
CA VAL A 369 -30.47 6.01 2.73
C VAL A 369 -31.11 6.16 1.35
N GLN A 370 -31.05 7.37 0.79
CA GLN A 370 -31.66 7.65 -0.51
C GLN A 370 -30.88 6.91 -1.63
N LYS A 371 -31.61 6.48 -2.63
CA LYS A 371 -31.01 5.80 -3.79
C LYS A 371 -30.02 6.71 -4.50
N GLN A 372 -28.75 6.32 -4.51
CA GLN A 372 -27.67 7.03 -5.15
C GLN A 372 -27.38 6.46 -6.54
N LYS A 373 -26.96 7.31 -7.46
CA LYS A 373 -26.55 6.89 -8.82
C LYS A 373 -25.11 6.40 -8.88
N GLY A 374 -24.30 6.80 -7.92
CA GLY A 374 -22.92 6.35 -7.75
C GLY A 374 -22.53 6.47 -6.28
N TRP A 375 -21.82 5.49 -5.77
CA TRP A 375 -21.40 5.42 -4.39
C TRP A 375 -19.90 5.69 -4.27
N GLN A 376 -19.52 6.52 -3.31
CA GLN A 376 -18.13 6.65 -2.88
C GLN A 376 -17.80 5.46 -1.98
N ALA A 377 -17.46 4.34 -2.60
CA ALA A 377 -17.08 3.13 -1.90
C ALA A 377 -15.56 2.92 -1.97
N ILE A 378 -14.97 2.35 -0.92
CA ILE A 378 -13.60 1.87 -1.00
C ILE A 378 -13.63 0.55 -1.76
N ASN A 379 -12.92 0.47 -2.88
CA ASN A 379 -12.77 -0.78 -3.62
C ASN A 379 -11.66 -1.60 -2.95
N LEU A 380 -12.04 -2.43 -1.99
CA LEU A 380 -11.12 -3.34 -1.32
C LEU A 380 -10.66 -4.43 -2.30
N PHE A 381 -9.39 -4.86 -2.16
CA PHE A 381 -8.79 -5.89 -3.00
C PHE A 381 -8.80 -5.54 -4.49
N PHE A 382 -8.62 -4.26 -4.80
CA PHE A 382 -8.58 -3.78 -6.17
C PHE A 382 -7.37 -4.34 -6.91
N ASN A 383 -7.61 -5.25 -7.85
CA ASN A 383 -6.59 -5.98 -8.59
C ASN A 383 -6.56 -5.69 -10.09
N THR A 384 -7.30 -4.67 -10.51
CA THR A 384 -7.28 -4.18 -11.89
C THR A 384 -6.05 -3.30 -12.12
N SER A 385 -5.41 -3.41 -13.27
CA SER A 385 -4.31 -2.53 -13.65
C SER A 385 -4.80 -1.09 -13.79
N ALA A 386 -4.10 -0.14 -13.19
CA ALA A 386 -4.41 1.29 -13.32
C ALA A 386 -4.20 1.82 -14.75
N THR A 387 -3.46 1.10 -15.59
CA THR A 387 -3.18 1.46 -16.98
C THR A 387 -4.26 0.99 -17.96
N GLY A 388 -5.22 0.17 -17.51
CA GLY A 388 -6.25 -0.40 -18.37
C GLY A 388 -5.71 -1.32 -19.49
N LEU A 389 -4.43 -1.63 -19.45
CA LEU A 389 -3.79 -2.56 -20.38
C LEU A 389 -3.69 -3.92 -19.68
N ASN A 390 -4.59 -4.82 -20.06
CA ASN A 390 -4.47 -6.25 -19.80
C ASN A 390 -3.82 -6.93 -20.99
#